data_cb29d2e590ec6714b9a4bf7ac1fff627
#
_entry.id   cb29d2e590ec6714b9a4bf7ac1fff627
#
_cell.length_a   1.000
_cell.length_b   1.000
_cell.length_c   1.000
_cell.angle_alpha   90.00
_cell.angle_beta   90.00
_cell.angle_gamma   90.00
#
_symmetry.space_group_name_H-M   'P 1'
#
loop_
_entity.id
_entity.type
_entity.pdbx_description
1 polymer ?
#
loop_
_entity_poly.entity_id
_entity_poly.type
_entity_poly.pdbx_seq_one_letter_code
_entity_poly.pdbx_strand_id
1 'polypeptide(L)'
;MDSTFDFAVRVNMVYENQFNGQVFHSRIEYIFNIDYRYEAPTVEFLFPLIDQATFAFAQLFHERGKATNLRFHQVPKPKLADIRETLQESIDRWDASAKKFRERGGFRLERFKHLPAIPEHKQYGEQYASTNEQRLTYKLFRNEPLEAGEMEIIASLDAFYQELNKGLASLDYSAFSLQDFLDFRNYIHFAFNFHFFITNELEVTYELYRLVVNESVLLHDVSITNQRSLTYPPLAVLQRIGKYNRASTKDSTLLYLTESVDTALKELRPPEGKLVTVGIWRPRERRKFVSYPIEHNVEAAAVNSEVAQGRFAVTALSQHQHPLGARYMNNYFALLAREFSKPVSHHYEYLLSALLSENIFDLEDPNPDFDYECIVYPSVGNRFKTRNLAVKPAIADKEFQLVGAIEFRVEQGLYDREPLLTGNPASISVATITSYRETRNVNKSGDILW
;
A
#
# COMPACT_ATOMS: atom_id res chain seq x y z
N MET A 1 -3.13 2.82 8.70
CA MET A 1 -2.89 2.55 10.12
C MET A 1 -3.40 1.18 10.33
N ASP A 2 -2.53 0.39 10.80
CA ASP A 2 -2.84 -0.90 11.32
C ASP A 2 -4.03 -0.79 12.26
N SER A 3 -4.85 -1.80 12.32
CA SER A 3 -5.76 -2.05 13.43
C SER A 3 -5.00 -2.10 14.75
N THR A 4 -3.77 -1.66 14.72
CA THR A 4 -2.76 -1.68 15.73
C THR A 4 -2.66 -0.32 16.40
N PHE A 5 -2.70 -0.31 17.70
CA PHE A 5 -2.45 0.86 18.49
C PHE A 5 -1.01 0.83 19.01
N ASP A 6 -0.29 1.91 18.76
CA ASP A 6 1.04 2.08 19.31
C ASP A 6 0.96 2.29 20.81
N PHE A 7 1.36 1.27 21.51
CA PHE A 7 1.41 1.24 22.95
C PHE A 7 2.86 1.50 23.38
N ALA A 8 3.12 2.69 23.93
CA ALA A 8 4.45 3.09 24.32
C ALA A 8 4.71 2.87 25.81
N VAL A 9 5.69 2.01 26.11
CA VAL A 9 6.25 1.88 27.47
C VAL A 9 7.55 2.66 27.56
N ARG A 10 7.60 3.61 28.49
CA ARG A 10 8.76 4.48 28.70
C ARG A 10 9.52 4.04 29.92
N VAL A 11 10.77 3.63 29.73
CA VAL A 11 11.68 3.27 30.81
C VAL A 11 12.73 4.37 30.97
N ASN A 12 12.73 5.03 32.12
CA ASN A 12 13.76 6.01 32.46
C ASN A 12 14.95 5.28 33.09
N MET A 13 16.13 5.50 32.52
CA MET A 13 17.40 4.98 33.05
C MET A 13 18.25 6.11 33.54
N VAL A 14 18.88 5.90 34.72
CA VAL A 14 19.77 6.86 35.35
C VAL A 14 21.15 6.22 35.39
N TYR A 15 22.14 6.91 34.85
CA TYR A 15 23.54 6.48 34.85
C TYR A 15 24.38 7.47 35.68
N GLU A 16 25.20 6.97 36.53
CA GLU A 16 26.16 7.78 37.24
C GLU A 16 27.56 7.48 36.73
N ASN A 17 28.30 8.53 36.35
CA ASN A 17 29.69 8.39 35.96
C ASN A 17 30.54 8.20 37.21
N GLN A 18 31.20 7.05 37.35
CA GLN A 18 32.02 6.67 38.51
C GLN A 18 33.20 7.61 38.80
N PHE A 19 33.69 8.32 37.77
CA PHE A 19 34.91 9.13 37.94
C PHE A 19 34.62 10.56 38.44
N ASN A 20 33.46 11.10 38.11
CA ASN A 20 33.13 12.48 38.43
C ASN A 20 31.76 12.67 39.09
N GLY A 21 31.03 11.58 39.36
CA GLY A 21 29.72 11.63 39.97
C GLY A 21 28.62 12.26 39.08
N GLN A 22 28.92 12.51 37.82
CA GLN A 22 27.94 13.12 36.90
C GLN A 22 26.81 12.13 36.58
N VAL A 23 25.60 12.55 36.82
CA VAL A 23 24.39 11.75 36.56
C VAL A 23 23.87 12.06 35.18
N PHE A 24 23.67 11.00 34.35
CA PHE A 24 23.05 11.07 33.05
C PHE A 24 21.70 10.39 33.12
N HIS A 25 20.71 11.04 32.53
CA HIS A 25 19.37 10.49 32.37
C HIS A 25 19.17 10.06 30.94
N SER A 26 18.78 8.81 30.73
CA SER A 26 18.38 8.29 29.42
C SER A 26 16.96 7.74 29.49
N ARG A 27 16.23 7.86 28.40
CA ARG A 27 14.86 7.36 28.28
C ARG A 27 14.81 6.40 27.11
N ILE A 28 14.34 5.17 27.38
CA ILE A 28 14.03 4.21 26.34
C ILE A 28 12.51 4.17 26.19
N GLU A 29 12.05 4.24 24.96
CA GLU A 29 10.65 4.07 24.63
C GLU A 29 10.50 2.77 23.82
N TYR A 30 9.74 1.83 24.39
CA TYR A 30 9.34 0.59 23.70
C TYR A 30 7.97 0.84 23.09
N ILE A 31 7.89 0.71 21.78
CA ILE A 31 6.62 0.84 21.04
C ILE A 31 6.17 -0.57 20.69
N PHE A 32 5.05 -0.98 21.24
CA PHE A 32 4.36 -2.20 20.87
C PHE A 32 3.22 -1.85 19.96
N ASN A 33 3.18 -2.49 18.82
CA ASN A 33 2.11 -2.37 17.86
C ASN A 33 1.10 -3.48 18.16
N ILE A 34 -0.05 -3.14 18.76
CA ILE A 34 -1.06 -4.11 19.20
C ILE A 34 -2.35 -3.88 18.43
N ASP A 35 -2.80 -4.93 17.77
CA ASP A 35 -4.03 -4.91 17.02
C ASP A 35 -5.26 -4.97 17.95
N TYR A 36 -6.22 -4.06 17.76
CA TYR A 36 -7.49 -4.03 18.50
C TYR A 36 -8.37 -5.27 18.27
N ARG A 37 -8.05 -6.06 17.27
CA ARG A 37 -8.75 -7.34 16.98
C ARG A 37 -8.42 -8.43 17.97
N TYR A 38 -7.28 -8.32 18.66
CA TYR A 38 -6.83 -9.32 19.63
C TYR A 38 -7.19 -8.90 21.06
N GLU A 39 -7.14 -9.83 21.98
CA GLU A 39 -7.22 -9.53 23.40
C GLU A 39 -6.04 -8.63 23.83
N ALA A 40 -6.28 -7.79 24.84
CA ALA A 40 -5.20 -7.00 25.40
C ALA A 40 -4.07 -7.94 25.87
N PRO A 41 -2.80 -7.65 25.51
CA PRO A 41 -1.71 -8.45 26.00
C PRO A 41 -1.61 -8.33 27.50
N THR A 42 -1.23 -9.40 28.18
CA THR A 42 -1.07 -9.37 29.63
C THR A 42 0.30 -8.80 30.01
N VAL A 43 0.39 -8.30 31.25
CA VAL A 43 1.65 -7.84 31.82
C VAL A 43 2.68 -8.98 31.82
N GLU A 44 2.24 -10.20 32.11
CA GLU A 44 3.05 -11.40 32.14
C GLU A 44 3.68 -11.74 30.79
N PHE A 45 2.99 -11.42 29.70
CA PHE A 45 3.49 -11.61 28.34
C PHE A 45 4.48 -10.51 27.93
N LEU A 46 4.16 -9.25 28.17
CA LEU A 46 4.98 -8.11 27.69
C LEU A 46 6.19 -7.85 28.58
N PHE A 47 6.08 -8.09 29.88
CA PHE A 47 7.12 -7.76 30.84
C PHE A 47 8.48 -8.45 30.57
N PRO A 48 8.56 -9.76 30.27
CA PRO A 48 9.82 -10.43 29.95
C PRO A 48 10.49 -9.83 28.70
N LEU A 49 9.70 -9.41 27.70
CA LEU A 49 10.25 -8.80 26.47
C LEU A 49 10.88 -7.43 26.75
N ILE A 50 10.26 -6.62 27.61
CA ILE A 50 10.76 -5.32 28.04
C ILE A 50 12.03 -5.51 28.89
N ASP A 51 12.04 -6.46 29.84
CA ASP A 51 13.19 -6.73 30.71
C ASP A 51 14.38 -7.21 29.90
N GLN A 52 14.17 -8.13 28.96
CA GLN A 52 15.22 -8.65 28.07
C GLN A 52 15.79 -7.55 27.17
N ALA A 53 14.95 -6.73 26.55
CA ALA A 53 15.40 -5.65 25.69
C ALA A 53 16.10 -4.55 26.48
N THR A 54 15.64 -4.22 27.68
CA THR A 54 16.29 -3.27 28.60
C THR A 54 17.66 -3.76 29.02
N PHE A 55 17.80 -5.05 29.32
CA PHE A 55 19.08 -5.67 29.67
C PHE A 55 20.06 -5.64 28.49
N ALA A 56 19.60 -6.02 27.29
CA ALA A 56 20.43 -5.99 26.08
C ALA A 56 20.93 -4.56 25.77
N PHE A 57 20.06 -3.56 25.89
CA PHE A 57 20.43 -2.17 25.71
C PHE A 57 21.47 -1.70 26.75
N ALA A 58 21.27 -2.05 28.02
CA ALA A 58 22.21 -1.71 29.09
C ALA A 58 23.59 -2.35 28.85
N GLN A 59 23.65 -3.58 28.34
CA GLN A 59 24.91 -4.23 27.94
C GLN A 59 25.59 -3.49 26.79
N LEU A 60 24.88 -3.14 25.74
CA LEU A 60 25.44 -2.37 24.61
C LEU A 60 25.96 -1.02 25.04
N PHE A 61 25.28 -0.35 25.97
CA PHE A 61 25.72 0.93 26.51
C PHE A 61 26.99 0.77 27.36
N HIS A 62 27.07 -0.28 28.16
CA HIS A 62 28.24 -0.61 28.95
C HIS A 62 29.48 -0.94 28.08
N GLU A 63 29.29 -1.70 27.01
CA GLU A 63 30.36 -2.02 26.06
C GLU A 63 30.86 -0.80 25.29
N ARG A 64 29.96 0.08 24.85
CA ARG A 64 30.32 1.37 24.25
C ARG A 64 31.05 2.30 25.24
N GLY A 65 30.61 2.31 26.49
CA GLY A 65 31.26 3.05 27.54
C GLY A 65 32.70 2.56 27.80
N LYS A 66 32.96 1.26 27.75
CA LYS A 66 34.30 0.68 27.83
C LYS A 66 35.20 1.15 26.69
N ALA A 67 34.67 1.22 25.47
CA ALA A 67 35.41 1.68 24.29
C ALA A 67 35.80 3.17 24.36
N THR A 68 35.08 3.97 25.14
CA THR A 68 35.32 5.41 25.32
C THR A 68 35.97 5.78 26.64
N ASN A 69 36.50 4.80 27.41
CA ASN A 69 37.02 4.96 28.79
C ASN A 69 35.97 5.52 29.78
N LEU A 70 34.71 5.49 29.45
CA LEU A 70 33.60 5.81 30.36
C LEU A 70 33.20 4.51 31.08
N ARG A 71 33.54 4.40 32.35
CA ARG A 71 33.10 3.27 33.20
C ARG A 71 31.72 3.63 33.76
N PHE A 72 30.68 2.97 33.28
CA PHE A 72 29.34 3.05 33.86
C PHE A 72 29.18 1.95 34.91
N HIS A 73 28.68 2.30 36.08
CA HIS A 73 28.19 1.30 37.04
C HIS A 73 26.93 0.62 36.49
N GLN A 74 26.70 -0.63 36.97
CA GLN A 74 25.41 -1.32 36.67
C GLN A 74 24.26 -0.36 36.98
N VAL A 75 23.44 -0.12 35.97
CA VAL A 75 22.20 0.61 36.14
C VAL A 75 21.40 -0.08 37.23
N PRO A 76 20.95 0.61 38.28
CA PRO A 76 19.98 0.03 39.19
C PRO A 76 18.80 -0.41 38.31
N LYS A 77 18.47 -1.70 38.32
CA LYS A 77 17.31 -2.21 37.64
C LYS A 77 16.15 -1.26 38.01
N PRO A 78 15.46 -0.64 37.03
CA PRO A 78 14.27 0.14 37.34
C PRO A 78 13.40 -0.76 38.20
N LYS A 79 12.81 -0.22 39.25
CA LYS A 79 12.02 -1.03 40.16
C LYS A 79 10.99 -1.78 39.33
N LEU A 80 11.10 -3.11 39.30
CA LEU A 80 10.25 -3.99 38.50
C LEU A 80 8.74 -3.70 38.73
N ALA A 81 8.41 -3.25 39.96
CA ALA A 81 7.07 -2.82 40.32
C ALA A 81 6.58 -1.62 39.47
N ASP A 82 7.42 -0.60 39.29
CA ASP A 82 7.05 0.62 38.58
C ASP A 82 6.79 0.38 37.08
N ILE A 83 7.55 -0.56 36.49
CA ILE A 83 7.34 -0.97 35.08
C ILE A 83 6.04 -1.73 34.95
N ARG A 84 5.74 -2.66 35.88
CA ARG A 84 4.51 -3.44 35.84
C ARG A 84 3.27 -2.57 35.99
N GLU A 85 3.31 -1.59 36.90
CA GLU A 85 2.21 -0.65 37.12
C GLU A 85 1.99 0.22 35.87
N THR A 86 3.05 0.81 35.32
CA THR A 86 2.95 1.60 34.07
C THR A 86 2.46 0.77 32.89
N LEU A 87 2.87 -0.50 32.82
CA LEU A 87 2.43 -1.43 31.78
C LEU A 87 0.95 -1.74 31.91
N GLN A 88 0.50 -2.05 33.16
CA GLN A 88 -0.93 -2.31 33.42
C GLN A 88 -1.79 -1.08 33.11
N GLU A 89 -1.41 0.11 33.53
CA GLU A 89 -2.14 1.35 33.21
C GLU A 89 -2.26 1.59 31.70
N SER A 90 -1.24 1.20 30.94
CA SER A 90 -1.23 1.37 29.50
C SER A 90 -2.12 0.33 28.81
N ILE A 91 -2.12 -0.92 29.31
CA ILE A 91 -3.04 -1.98 28.86
C ILE A 91 -4.49 -1.57 29.15
N ASP A 92 -4.77 -1.07 30.34
CA ASP A 92 -6.13 -0.64 30.74
C ASP A 92 -6.63 0.51 29.85
N ARG A 93 -5.76 1.48 29.54
CA ARG A 93 -6.08 2.58 28.61
C ARG A 93 -6.35 2.06 27.19
N TRP A 94 -5.56 1.09 26.72
CA TRP A 94 -5.77 0.46 25.44
C TRP A 94 -7.11 -0.27 25.41
N ASP A 95 -7.39 -1.11 26.43
CA ASP A 95 -8.64 -1.90 26.48
C ASP A 95 -9.87 -0.99 26.57
N ALA A 96 -9.79 0.09 27.34
CA ALA A 96 -10.86 1.10 27.39
C ALA A 96 -11.07 1.79 26.03
N SER A 97 -10.02 2.02 25.27
CA SER A 97 -10.08 2.59 23.91
C SER A 97 -10.63 1.59 22.91
N ALA A 98 -10.17 0.35 22.95
CA ALA A 98 -10.65 -0.76 22.14
C ALA A 98 -12.12 -1.06 22.40
N LYS A 99 -12.55 -1.04 23.67
CA LYS A 99 -13.94 -1.20 24.07
C LYS A 99 -14.82 -0.08 23.51
N LYS A 100 -14.42 1.17 23.67
CA LYS A 100 -15.14 2.33 23.09
C LYS A 100 -15.22 2.23 21.56
N PHE A 101 -14.17 1.75 20.95
CA PHE A 101 -14.13 1.51 19.51
C PHE A 101 -15.15 0.43 19.10
N ARG A 102 -15.17 -0.71 19.80
CA ARG A 102 -16.13 -1.81 19.55
C ARG A 102 -17.58 -1.40 19.82
N GLU A 103 -17.85 -0.70 20.93
CA GLU A 103 -19.19 -0.21 21.30
C GLU A 103 -19.76 0.83 20.32
N ARG A 104 -18.91 1.58 19.63
CA ARG A 104 -19.34 2.60 18.64
C ARG A 104 -19.60 2.04 17.25
N GLY A 105 -19.50 0.73 17.07
CA GLY A 105 -19.76 0.07 15.78
C GLY A 105 -18.78 0.47 14.67
N GLY A 106 -17.52 0.72 15.05
CA GLY A 106 -16.53 1.31 14.12
C GLY A 106 -16.74 2.82 13.96
N PHE A 107 -15.74 3.49 13.45
CA PHE A 107 -15.71 4.96 13.35
C PHE A 107 -16.90 5.53 12.58
N ARG A 108 -17.83 6.14 13.28
CA ARG A 108 -18.77 7.08 12.69
C ARG A 108 -18.35 8.49 13.11
N LEU A 109 -17.42 9.02 12.37
CA LEU A 109 -16.97 10.39 12.61
C LEU A 109 -18.07 11.37 12.19
N GLU A 110 -18.22 12.44 12.93
CA GLU A 110 -19.21 13.47 12.59
C GLU A 110 -19.03 14.04 11.18
N ARG A 111 -17.78 14.10 10.69
CA ARG A 111 -17.44 14.56 9.35
C ARG A 111 -17.77 13.57 8.24
N PHE A 112 -17.89 12.29 8.57
CA PHE A 112 -18.17 11.22 7.59
C PHE A 112 -19.60 10.67 7.75
N LYS A 113 -20.55 11.51 8.14
CA LYS A 113 -21.97 11.14 8.35
C LYS A 113 -22.63 10.45 7.16
N HIS A 114 -22.11 10.71 5.96
CA HIS A 114 -22.59 10.14 4.71
C HIS A 114 -21.95 8.77 4.38
N LEU A 115 -20.92 8.36 5.11
CA LEU A 115 -20.42 7.01 5.00
C LEU A 115 -21.27 6.06 5.85
N PRO A 116 -21.60 4.86 5.35
CA PRO A 116 -22.38 3.89 6.10
C PRO A 116 -21.62 3.37 7.31
N ALA A 117 -22.35 2.98 8.34
CA ALA A 117 -21.76 2.24 9.46
C ALA A 117 -21.25 0.88 8.95
N ILE A 118 -20.10 0.45 9.48
CA ILE A 118 -19.52 -0.83 9.11
C ILE A 118 -20.41 -1.95 9.68
N PRO A 119 -20.92 -2.86 8.84
CA PRO A 119 -21.78 -3.94 9.29
C PRO A 119 -21.09 -4.86 10.32
N GLU A 120 -21.85 -5.37 11.26
CA GLU A 120 -21.37 -6.33 12.26
C GLU A 120 -20.73 -7.57 11.60
N HIS A 121 -21.24 -7.99 10.45
CA HIS A 121 -20.75 -9.13 9.70
C HIS A 121 -19.34 -8.96 9.10
N LYS A 122 -18.82 -7.74 9.10
CA LYS A 122 -17.43 -7.41 8.76
C LYS A 122 -16.51 -7.44 9.97
N GLN A 123 -17.05 -7.60 11.16
CA GLN A 123 -16.26 -7.69 12.37
C GLN A 123 -15.81 -9.14 12.59
N TYR A 124 -14.61 -9.31 13.15
CA TYR A 124 -14.13 -10.62 13.55
C TYR A 124 -14.95 -11.12 14.75
N GLY A 125 -15.44 -12.35 14.68
CA GLY A 125 -16.04 -12.99 15.84
C GLY A 125 -14.96 -13.32 16.89
N GLU A 126 -15.33 -13.36 18.17
CA GLU A 126 -14.41 -13.58 19.30
C GLU A 126 -13.58 -14.88 19.23
N GLN A 127 -13.93 -15.81 18.33
CA GLN A 127 -13.29 -17.13 18.21
C GLN A 127 -12.79 -17.45 16.79
N TYR A 128 -12.83 -16.52 15.82
CA TYR A 128 -12.59 -16.86 14.41
C TYR A 128 -11.51 -16.01 13.78
N ALA A 129 -10.61 -16.69 13.07
CA ALA A 129 -9.62 -16.06 12.18
C ALA A 129 -10.24 -15.40 10.94
N SER A 130 -11.56 -15.50 10.73
CA SER A 130 -12.24 -14.95 9.57
C SER A 130 -13.58 -14.30 9.92
N THR A 131 -13.94 -13.25 9.18
CA THR A 131 -15.25 -12.60 9.29
C THR A 131 -16.36 -13.44 8.64
N ASN A 132 -17.62 -13.16 9.00
CA ASN A 132 -18.76 -13.77 8.30
C ASN A 132 -18.72 -13.44 6.78
N GLU A 133 -18.28 -12.24 6.40
CA GLU A 133 -18.11 -11.86 5.00
C GLU A 133 -17.12 -12.79 4.28
N GLN A 134 -15.94 -13.05 4.87
CA GLN A 134 -14.95 -13.97 4.30
C GLN A 134 -15.54 -15.35 4.07
N ARG A 135 -16.16 -15.92 5.10
CA ARG A 135 -16.76 -17.27 5.02
C ARG A 135 -17.82 -17.36 3.93
N LEU A 136 -18.72 -16.37 3.86
CA LEU A 136 -19.79 -16.35 2.86
C LEU A 136 -19.26 -16.13 1.45
N THR A 137 -18.22 -15.32 1.29
CA THR A 137 -17.57 -15.12 0.01
C THR A 137 -16.92 -16.41 -0.48
N TYR A 138 -16.27 -17.18 0.39
CA TYR A 138 -15.74 -18.50 0.01
C TYR A 138 -16.86 -19.46 -0.43
N LYS A 139 -18.02 -19.46 0.24
CA LYS A 139 -19.19 -20.24 -0.20
C LYS A 139 -19.65 -19.82 -1.60
N LEU A 140 -19.75 -18.51 -1.84
CA LEU A 140 -20.12 -17.98 -3.16
C LEU A 140 -19.16 -18.45 -4.25
N PHE A 141 -17.84 -18.35 -4.03
CA PHE A 141 -16.84 -18.81 -5.00
C PHE A 141 -16.88 -20.31 -5.28
N ARG A 142 -17.23 -21.12 -4.26
CA ARG A 142 -17.36 -22.58 -4.40
C ARG A 142 -18.71 -23.03 -4.92
N ASN A 143 -19.59 -22.09 -5.26
CA ASN A 143 -20.96 -22.37 -5.68
C ASN A 143 -21.73 -23.21 -4.63
N GLU A 144 -21.45 -22.99 -3.36
CA GLU A 144 -22.15 -23.63 -2.26
C GLU A 144 -23.50 -22.94 -2.01
N PRO A 145 -24.56 -23.68 -1.66
CA PRO A 145 -25.87 -23.07 -1.39
C PRO A 145 -25.79 -22.18 -0.13
N LEU A 146 -26.44 -21.02 -0.21
CA LEU A 146 -26.60 -20.11 0.92
C LEU A 146 -27.92 -20.42 1.67
N GLU A 147 -27.86 -20.41 2.99
CA GLU A 147 -29.03 -20.46 3.86
C GLU A 147 -29.76 -19.10 3.89
N ALA A 148 -31.02 -19.07 4.34
CA ALA A 148 -31.81 -17.85 4.39
C ALA A 148 -31.12 -16.74 5.20
N GLY A 149 -30.57 -17.04 6.38
CA GLY A 149 -29.82 -16.08 7.19
C GLY A 149 -28.54 -15.60 6.53
N GLU A 150 -27.85 -16.46 5.76
CA GLU A 150 -26.65 -16.08 5.00
C GLU A 150 -27.01 -15.13 3.83
N MET A 151 -28.16 -15.32 3.20
CA MET A 151 -28.66 -14.38 2.18
C MET A 151 -28.97 -13.00 2.77
N GLU A 152 -29.49 -12.91 3.98
CA GLU A 152 -29.71 -11.63 4.67
C GLU A 152 -28.39 -10.91 4.95
N ILE A 153 -27.34 -11.63 5.33
CA ILE A 153 -26.01 -11.07 5.51
C ILE A 153 -25.47 -10.52 4.17
N ILE A 154 -25.55 -11.28 3.10
CA ILE A 154 -25.11 -10.83 1.77
C ILE A 154 -25.92 -9.60 1.31
N ALA A 155 -27.21 -9.53 1.60
CA ALA A 155 -28.03 -8.36 1.29
C ALA A 155 -27.57 -7.12 2.07
N SER A 156 -27.23 -7.29 3.35
CA SER A 156 -26.68 -6.22 4.18
C SER A 156 -25.33 -5.71 3.65
N LEU A 157 -24.44 -6.62 3.27
CA LEU A 157 -23.13 -6.28 2.68
C LEU A 157 -23.27 -5.59 1.30
N ASP A 158 -24.18 -6.06 0.48
CA ASP A 158 -24.48 -5.43 -0.81
C ASP A 158 -24.97 -3.99 -0.62
N ALA A 159 -25.93 -3.77 0.29
CA ALA A 159 -26.41 -2.43 0.63
C ALA A 159 -25.30 -1.54 1.18
N PHE A 160 -24.45 -2.09 2.03
CA PHE A 160 -23.27 -1.37 2.57
C PHE A 160 -22.36 -0.87 1.45
N TYR A 161 -21.96 -1.72 0.49
CA TYR A 161 -21.08 -1.28 -0.60
C TYR A 161 -21.74 -0.29 -1.53
N GLN A 162 -23.05 -0.39 -1.75
CA GLN A 162 -23.80 0.62 -2.54
C GLN A 162 -23.79 1.99 -1.84
N GLU A 163 -24.05 2.03 -0.54
CA GLU A 163 -24.03 3.28 0.25
C GLU A 163 -22.61 3.82 0.38
N LEU A 164 -21.63 2.94 0.62
CA LEU A 164 -20.22 3.30 0.67
C LEU A 164 -19.76 3.94 -0.64
N ASN A 165 -20.12 3.36 -1.76
CA ASN A 165 -19.79 3.87 -3.07
C ASN A 165 -20.35 5.30 -3.30
N LYS A 166 -21.61 5.56 -2.90
CA LYS A 166 -22.21 6.89 -2.94
C LYS A 166 -21.52 7.87 -2.00
N GLY A 167 -21.26 7.45 -0.77
CA GLY A 167 -20.59 8.26 0.24
C GLY A 167 -19.19 8.68 -0.17
N LEU A 168 -18.38 7.74 -0.69
CA LEU A 168 -17.03 8.00 -1.17
C LEU A 168 -16.97 8.97 -2.36
N ALA A 169 -17.97 8.90 -3.26
CA ALA A 169 -18.06 9.81 -4.39
C ALA A 169 -18.30 11.29 -3.99
N SER A 170 -18.82 11.53 -2.78
CA SER A 170 -19.10 12.86 -2.26
C SER A 170 -18.00 13.44 -1.36
N LEU A 171 -16.91 12.68 -1.11
CA LEU A 171 -15.83 13.11 -0.23
C LEU A 171 -14.92 14.15 -0.91
N ASP A 172 -14.72 15.25 -0.22
CA ASP A 172 -13.66 16.22 -0.56
C ASP A 172 -12.40 15.93 0.27
N TYR A 173 -11.49 15.16 -0.29
CA TYR A 173 -10.22 14.80 0.35
C TYR A 173 -9.30 16.00 0.57
N SER A 174 -9.48 17.11 -0.17
CA SER A 174 -8.65 18.32 -0.01
C SER A 174 -8.94 19.06 1.31
N ALA A 175 -10.12 18.83 1.88
CA ALA A 175 -10.55 19.41 3.15
C ALA A 175 -10.14 18.57 4.37
N PHE A 176 -9.44 17.43 4.19
CA PHE A 176 -9.06 16.57 5.29
C PHE A 176 -7.96 17.19 6.16
N SER A 177 -8.17 17.22 7.47
CA SER A 177 -7.10 17.40 8.45
C SER A 177 -6.28 16.09 8.58
N LEU A 178 -5.15 16.16 9.26
CA LEU A 178 -4.36 14.94 9.57
C LEU A 178 -5.21 13.92 10.34
N GLN A 179 -6.04 14.36 11.30
CA GLN A 179 -6.90 13.45 12.05
C GLN A 179 -7.97 12.82 11.14
N ASP A 180 -8.56 13.58 10.21
CA ASP A 180 -9.52 13.05 9.25
C ASP A 180 -8.88 11.94 8.37
N PHE A 181 -7.61 12.12 7.98
CA PHE A 181 -6.87 11.06 7.24
C PHE A 181 -6.71 9.79 8.07
N LEU A 182 -6.30 9.93 9.33
CA LEU A 182 -6.11 8.80 10.21
C LEU A 182 -7.42 8.04 10.43
N ASP A 183 -8.47 8.78 10.68
CA ASP A 183 -9.79 8.24 10.93
C ASP A 183 -10.39 7.58 9.68
N PHE A 184 -10.23 8.21 8.52
CA PHE A 184 -10.64 7.65 7.24
C PHE A 184 -9.85 6.37 6.89
N ARG A 185 -8.54 6.37 7.11
CA ARG A 185 -7.71 5.18 6.94
C ARG A 185 -8.22 4.02 7.79
N ASN A 186 -8.50 4.27 9.06
CA ASN A 186 -9.08 3.25 9.94
C ASN A 186 -10.44 2.76 9.44
N TYR A 187 -11.32 3.68 9.04
CA TYR A 187 -12.61 3.30 8.47
C TYR A 187 -12.45 2.40 7.23
N ILE A 188 -11.56 2.77 6.31
CA ILE A 188 -11.31 1.99 5.10
C ILE A 188 -10.72 0.62 5.43
N HIS A 189 -9.79 0.53 6.38
CA HIS A 189 -9.25 -0.75 6.82
C HIS A 189 -10.36 -1.71 7.28
N PHE A 190 -11.32 -1.24 8.07
CA PHE A 190 -12.44 -2.08 8.50
C PHE A 190 -13.49 -2.31 7.40
N ALA A 191 -13.73 -1.31 6.55
CA ALA A 191 -14.65 -1.45 5.42
C ALA A 191 -14.15 -2.47 4.39
N PHE A 192 -12.84 -2.63 4.28
CA PHE A 192 -12.15 -3.52 3.34
C PHE A 192 -11.20 -4.48 4.04
N ASN A 193 -11.57 -4.97 5.21
CA ASN A 193 -10.81 -5.99 5.94
C ASN A 193 -10.80 -7.36 5.26
N PHE A 194 -11.51 -7.49 4.17
CA PHE A 194 -11.53 -8.65 3.30
C PHE A 194 -11.46 -8.21 1.84
N HIS A 195 -10.67 -8.91 1.04
CA HIS A 195 -10.62 -8.77 -0.41
C HIS A 195 -11.07 -10.06 -1.07
N PHE A 196 -11.79 -9.92 -2.18
CA PHE A 196 -12.06 -11.07 -3.03
C PHE A 196 -10.75 -11.55 -3.62
N PHE A 197 -10.40 -12.79 -3.37
CA PHE A 197 -9.22 -13.42 -3.93
C PHE A 197 -9.45 -13.70 -5.42
N ILE A 198 -9.12 -12.72 -6.25
CA ILE A 198 -9.05 -12.90 -7.70
C ILE A 198 -7.59 -12.89 -8.07
N THR A 199 -7.12 -14.02 -8.57
CA THR A 199 -5.79 -14.14 -9.13
C THR A 199 -5.86 -14.17 -10.63
N ASN A 200 -4.93 -13.49 -11.27
CA ASN A 200 -4.62 -13.67 -12.68
C ASN A 200 -3.13 -13.99 -12.81
N GLU A 201 -2.83 -14.99 -13.62
CA GLU A 201 -1.45 -15.28 -13.99
C GLU A 201 -1.02 -14.33 -15.11
N LEU A 202 -0.28 -13.30 -14.77
CA LEU A 202 0.25 -12.33 -15.73
C LEU A 202 1.56 -12.84 -16.34
N GLU A 203 1.58 -13.14 -17.62
CA GLU A 203 2.80 -13.39 -18.37
C GLU A 203 3.29 -12.11 -19.05
N VAL A 204 4.48 -11.64 -18.67
CA VAL A 204 5.12 -10.48 -19.28
C VAL A 204 6.18 -10.97 -20.27
N THR A 205 5.90 -10.82 -21.56
CA THR A 205 6.80 -11.24 -22.66
C THR A 205 7.44 -10.05 -23.39
N TYR A 206 7.12 -8.83 -22.98
CA TYR A 206 7.52 -7.57 -23.61
C TYR A 206 8.23 -6.64 -22.62
N GLU A 207 8.80 -5.58 -23.16
CA GLU A 207 9.44 -4.54 -22.36
C GLU A 207 8.38 -3.65 -21.69
N LEU A 208 8.68 -3.26 -20.45
CA LEU A 208 7.89 -2.35 -19.64
C LEU A 208 8.69 -1.07 -19.39
N TYR A 209 8.01 0.01 -19.17
CA TYR A 209 8.59 1.35 -19.12
C TYR A 209 8.27 2.07 -17.82
N ARG A 210 9.26 2.74 -17.26
CA ARG A 210 9.11 3.65 -16.12
C ARG A 210 9.76 4.98 -16.43
N LEU A 211 8.99 6.06 -16.38
CA LEU A 211 9.48 7.40 -16.57
C LEU A 211 9.76 8.09 -15.23
N VAL A 212 10.87 8.82 -15.18
CA VAL A 212 11.27 9.64 -14.02
C VAL A 212 11.72 11.02 -14.56
N VAL A 213 11.28 12.10 -13.89
CA VAL A 213 11.82 13.43 -14.14
C VAL A 213 13.18 13.55 -13.46
N ASN A 214 14.19 13.99 -14.19
CA ASN A 214 15.57 14.12 -13.69
C ASN A 214 15.69 15.35 -12.78
N GLU A 215 15.15 15.25 -11.58
CA GLU A 215 15.26 16.29 -10.55
C GLU A 215 16.13 15.79 -9.40
N SER A 216 17.19 16.51 -9.09
CA SER A 216 17.87 16.37 -7.82
C SER A 216 17.60 17.59 -6.93
N VAL A 217 17.71 17.43 -5.62
CA VAL A 217 17.51 18.51 -4.65
C VAL A 217 18.50 19.67 -4.88
N LEU A 218 19.60 19.41 -5.55
CA LEU A 218 20.71 20.37 -5.75
C LEU A 218 21.00 20.68 -7.21
N LEU A 219 20.57 19.82 -8.15
CA LEU A 219 20.92 19.96 -9.58
C LEU A 219 19.69 19.58 -10.42
N HIS A 220 19.14 20.56 -11.13
CA HIS A 220 18.13 20.32 -12.14
C HIS A 220 18.79 19.73 -13.40
N ASP A 221 18.11 18.80 -14.06
CA ASP A 221 18.51 18.24 -15.35
C ASP A 221 19.83 17.44 -15.34
N VAL A 222 20.13 16.71 -14.28
CA VAL A 222 21.25 15.77 -14.27
C VAL A 222 20.82 14.42 -14.84
N SER A 223 21.63 13.91 -15.75
CA SER A 223 21.42 12.58 -16.33
C SER A 223 21.42 11.49 -15.25
N ILE A 224 20.47 10.58 -15.38
CA ILE A 224 20.42 9.39 -14.51
C ILE A 224 21.44 8.38 -15.02
N THR A 225 22.39 8.00 -14.16
CA THR A 225 23.48 7.08 -14.50
C THR A 225 23.39 5.74 -13.77
N ASN A 226 22.38 5.55 -12.90
CA ASN A 226 22.23 4.30 -12.18
C ASN A 226 20.76 3.89 -12.06
N GLN A 227 20.48 2.58 -12.16
CA GLN A 227 19.15 1.99 -12.10
C GLN A 227 18.38 2.31 -10.81
N ARG A 228 19.08 2.62 -9.70
CA ARG A 228 18.43 2.96 -8.42
C ARG A 228 17.51 4.18 -8.52
N SER A 229 17.79 5.07 -9.45
CA SER A 229 16.91 6.23 -9.72
C SER A 229 15.72 5.88 -10.60
N LEU A 230 15.76 4.73 -11.29
CA LEU A 230 14.70 4.25 -12.18
C LEU A 230 13.87 3.10 -11.60
N THR A 231 14.22 2.63 -10.38
CA THR A 231 13.44 1.66 -9.63
C THR A 231 12.43 2.36 -8.70
N TYR A 232 11.84 1.62 -7.77
CA TYR A 232 10.95 2.21 -6.77
C TYR A 232 11.72 3.16 -5.83
N PRO A 233 11.07 4.25 -5.34
CA PRO A 233 11.72 5.19 -4.45
C PRO A 233 11.96 4.56 -3.08
N PRO A 234 13.08 4.88 -2.38
CA PRO A 234 13.29 4.45 -1.01
C PRO A 234 12.16 4.93 -0.09
N LEU A 235 11.75 4.10 0.86
CA LEU A 235 10.65 4.39 1.77
C LEU A 235 10.84 5.71 2.53
N ALA A 236 12.06 5.97 3.03
CA ALA A 236 12.39 7.23 3.70
C ALA A 236 12.18 8.48 2.81
N VAL A 237 12.31 8.34 1.49
CA VAL A 237 12.03 9.44 0.54
C VAL A 237 10.53 9.66 0.43
N LEU A 238 9.73 8.59 0.32
CA LEU A 238 8.27 8.69 0.26
C LEU A 238 7.69 9.29 1.54
N GLN A 239 8.15 8.85 2.70
CA GLN A 239 7.72 9.38 3.99
C GLN A 239 8.01 10.88 4.12
N ARG A 240 9.19 11.32 3.64
CA ARG A 240 9.54 12.76 3.62
C ARG A 240 8.68 13.57 2.65
N ILE A 241 8.36 13.00 1.47
CA ILE A 241 7.51 13.67 0.47
C ILE A 241 6.05 13.71 0.94
N GLY A 242 5.58 12.67 1.65
CA GLY A 242 4.24 12.59 2.23
C GLY A 242 3.11 12.46 1.20
N LYS A 243 3.43 12.08 -0.06
CA LYS A 243 2.44 11.97 -1.14
C LYS A 243 1.94 10.54 -1.31
N TYR A 244 0.66 10.42 -1.64
CA TYR A 244 0.04 9.17 -2.06
C TYR A 244 0.17 9.01 -3.56
N ASN A 245 0.35 7.77 -4.01
CA ASN A 245 0.24 7.36 -5.41
C ASN A 245 -0.94 6.41 -5.55
N ARG A 246 -1.29 6.05 -6.79
CA ARG A 246 -2.47 5.23 -7.08
C ARG A 246 -2.50 3.88 -6.34
N ALA A 247 -1.36 3.25 -6.15
CA ALA A 247 -1.25 1.96 -5.48
C ALA A 247 -0.28 1.96 -4.28
N SER A 248 0.20 3.11 -3.82
CA SER A 248 1.08 3.17 -2.64
C SER A 248 0.83 4.39 -1.78
N THR A 249 0.87 4.20 -0.47
CA THR A 249 0.87 5.29 0.51
C THR A 249 2.27 5.87 0.68
N LYS A 250 2.43 6.81 1.61
CA LYS A 250 3.76 7.30 2.02
C LYS A 250 4.57 6.23 2.79
N ASP A 251 3.91 5.19 3.27
CA ASP A 251 4.49 4.13 4.10
C ASP A 251 4.73 2.82 3.31
N SER A 252 4.39 2.80 2.02
CA SER A 252 4.63 1.68 1.12
C SER A 252 5.30 2.15 -0.19
N THR A 253 6.14 1.31 -0.77
CA THR A 253 6.82 1.61 -2.04
C THR A 253 6.58 0.51 -3.05
N LEU A 254 6.40 0.88 -4.32
CA LEU A 254 6.15 -0.04 -5.42
C LEU A 254 6.90 0.40 -6.67
N LEU A 255 7.30 -0.57 -7.50
CA LEU A 255 7.79 -0.29 -8.84
C LEU A 255 6.59 -0.16 -9.80
N TYR A 256 6.38 1.05 -10.31
CA TYR A 256 5.34 1.31 -11.30
C TYR A 256 5.91 1.14 -12.70
N LEU A 257 5.27 0.30 -13.48
CA LEU A 257 5.64 0.00 -14.87
C LEU A 257 4.43 0.15 -15.79
N THR A 258 4.67 0.49 -17.05
CA THR A 258 3.62 0.61 -18.07
C THR A 258 4.08 0.04 -19.40
N GLU A 259 3.17 -0.17 -20.34
CA GLU A 259 3.39 -0.92 -21.57
C GLU A 259 4.06 -0.09 -22.70
N SER A 260 4.13 1.24 -22.57
CA SER A 260 4.78 2.09 -23.57
C SER A 260 5.31 3.38 -22.99
N VAL A 261 6.26 4.01 -23.70
CA VAL A 261 6.79 5.33 -23.35
C VAL A 261 5.70 6.40 -23.43
N ASP A 262 4.84 6.35 -24.41
CA ASP A 262 3.70 7.27 -24.54
C ASP A 262 2.73 7.18 -23.35
N THR A 263 2.48 5.96 -22.86
CA THR A 263 1.68 5.77 -21.65
C THR A 263 2.37 6.35 -20.43
N ALA A 264 3.68 6.12 -20.26
CA ALA A 264 4.45 6.68 -19.16
C ALA A 264 4.44 8.22 -19.16
N LEU A 265 4.55 8.82 -20.33
CA LEU A 265 4.46 10.28 -20.52
C LEU A 265 3.07 10.82 -20.16
N LYS A 266 2.01 10.15 -20.57
CA LYS A 266 0.62 10.54 -20.26
C LYS A 266 0.28 10.39 -18.77
N GLU A 267 0.84 9.40 -18.09
CA GLU A 267 0.64 9.20 -16.66
C GLU A 267 1.38 10.27 -15.83
N LEU A 268 2.63 10.55 -16.16
CA LEU A 268 3.45 11.47 -15.38
C LEU A 268 3.29 12.94 -15.79
N ARG A 269 2.98 13.21 -17.07
CA ARG A 269 2.84 14.56 -17.65
C ARG A 269 3.98 15.50 -17.25
N PRO A 270 5.25 15.15 -17.57
CA PRO A 270 6.38 15.98 -17.17
C PRO A 270 6.25 17.38 -17.72
N PRO A 271 6.61 18.43 -16.94
CA PRO A 271 6.55 19.80 -17.41
C PRO A 271 7.49 20.05 -18.61
N GLU A 272 7.13 21.03 -19.44
CA GLU A 272 7.97 21.48 -20.56
C GLU A 272 9.35 21.97 -20.06
N GLY A 273 10.36 21.74 -20.85
CA GLY A 273 11.77 22.06 -20.54
C GLY A 273 12.46 21.02 -19.64
N LYS A 274 11.74 20.04 -19.06
CA LYS A 274 12.34 19.06 -18.15
C LYS A 274 13.06 17.93 -18.89
N LEU A 275 14.23 17.57 -18.36
CA LEU A 275 14.91 16.34 -18.72
C LEU A 275 14.23 15.15 -18.04
N VAL A 276 13.96 14.09 -18.79
CA VAL A 276 13.33 12.88 -18.30
C VAL A 276 14.12 11.66 -18.73
N THR A 277 14.11 10.62 -17.88
CA THR A 277 14.70 9.34 -18.21
C THR A 277 13.64 8.26 -18.10
N VAL A 278 13.54 7.43 -19.13
CA VAL A 278 12.67 6.27 -19.18
C VAL A 278 13.53 5.02 -19.00
N GLY A 279 13.34 4.28 -17.93
CA GLY A 279 13.92 2.96 -17.75
C GLY A 279 13.14 1.91 -18.53
N ILE A 280 13.87 1.03 -19.21
CA ILE A 280 13.34 -0.09 -19.97
C ILE A 280 13.55 -1.35 -19.15
N TRP A 281 12.48 -1.94 -18.68
CA TRP A 281 12.47 -3.07 -17.78
C TRP A 281 11.95 -4.33 -18.46
N ARG A 282 12.47 -5.46 -18.04
CA ARG A 282 12.03 -6.77 -18.52
C ARG A 282 12.16 -7.80 -17.40
N PRO A 283 11.29 -8.83 -17.32
CA PRO A 283 11.53 -9.97 -16.46
C PRO A 283 12.90 -10.62 -16.80
N ARG A 284 13.61 -11.09 -15.78
CA ARG A 284 14.90 -11.81 -15.95
C ARG A 284 14.69 -13.11 -16.67
N GLU A 285 13.60 -13.80 -16.33
CA GLU A 285 13.20 -15.07 -16.91
C GLU A 285 11.72 -15.03 -17.32
N ARG A 286 11.37 -15.86 -18.28
CA ARG A 286 9.97 -16.02 -18.66
C ARG A 286 9.23 -16.78 -17.57
N ARG A 287 8.30 -16.09 -16.90
CA ARG A 287 7.43 -16.66 -15.86
C ARG A 287 6.08 -15.95 -15.83
N LYS A 288 5.16 -16.56 -15.13
CA LYS A 288 3.90 -15.96 -14.78
C LYS A 288 3.99 -15.32 -13.39
N PHE A 289 3.41 -14.17 -13.23
CA PHE A 289 3.30 -13.44 -11.97
C PHE A 289 1.90 -13.59 -11.41
N VAL A 290 1.78 -13.81 -10.11
CA VAL A 290 0.49 -13.78 -9.41
C VAL A 290 0.06 -12.33 -9.28
N SER A 291 -0.97 -11.94 -10.03
CA SER A 291 -1.44 -10.57 -10.08
C SER A 291 -2.86 -10.42 -9.55
N TYR A 292 -3.12 -9.28 -8.88
CA TYR A 292 -4.47 -8.83 -8.58
C TYR A 292 -4.98 -7.91 -9.71
N PRO A 293 -5.99 -8.33 -10.49
CA PRO A 293 -6.46 -7.55 -11.61
C PRO A 293 -7.53 -6.53 -11.17
N ILE A 294 -7.40 -5.28 -11.61
CA ILE A 294 -8.42 -4.22 -11.47
C ILE A 294 -9.11 -4.05 -12.83
N GLU A 295 -9.94 -4.98 -13.20
CA GLU A 295 -10.48 -5.09 -14.56
C GLU A 295 -11.99 -4.80 -14.68
N HIS A 296 -12.67 -4.47 -13.57
CA HIS A 296 -14.14 -4.32 -13.57
C HIS A 296 -14.62 -2.89 -13.94
N ASN A 297 -13.84 -2.13 -14.70
CA ASN A 297 -14.21 -0.80 -15.16
C ASN A 297 -14.99 -0.86 -16.48
N VAL A 298 -16.21 -0.29 -16.52
CA VAL A 298 -17.10 -0.31 -17.68
C VAL A 298 -16.51 0.48 -18.86
N GLU A 299 -15.92 1.65 -18.58
CA GLU A 299 -15.34 2.50 -19.61
C GLU A 299 -14.05 1.89 -20.17
N ALA A 300 -13.21 1.32 -19.29
CA ALA A 300 -12.01 0.61 -19.68
C ALA A 300 -12.34 -0.63 -20.53
N ALA A 301 -13.37 -1.39 -20.18
CA ALA A 301 -13.82 -2.56 -20.95
C ALA A 301 -14.29 -2.22 -22.38
N ALA A 302 -14.72 -1.00 -22.61
CA ALA A 302 -15.14 -0.56 -23.95
C ALA A 302 -13.94 -0.38 -24.92
N VAL A 303 -12.72 -0.17 -24.39
CA VAL A 303 -11.52 0.13 -25.20
C VAL A 303 -10.36 -0.85 -24.97
N ASN A 304 -10.46 -1.71 -23.97
CA ASN A 304 -9.43 -2.68 -23.61
C ASN A 304 -10.02 -4.09 -23.51
N SER A 305 -9.63 -4.96 -24.43
CA SER A 305 -10.17 -6.31 -24.55
C SER A 305 -9.89 -7.19 -23.34
N GLU A 306 -8.75 -6.99 -22.63
CA GLU A 306 -8.41 -7.78 -21.45
C GLU A 306 -9.28 -7.37 -20.26
N VAL A 307 -9.50 -6.06 -20.09
CA VAL A 307 -10.45 -5.56 -19.08
C VAL A 307 -11.86 -6.06 -19.37
N ALA A 308 -12.26 -6.12 -20.65
CA ALA A 308 -13.56 -6.68 -21.06
C ALA A 308 -13.67 -8.17 -20.70
N GLN A 309 -12.62 -8.95 -20.96
CA GLN A 309 -12.59 -10.38 -20.63
C GLN A 309 -12.61 -10.62 -19.13
N GLY A 310 -11.79 -9.89 -18.34
CA GLY A 310 -11.76 -9.98 -16.89
C GLY A 310 -13.12 -9.63 -16.27
N ARG A 311 -13.75 -8.54 -16.75
CA ARG A 311 -15.08 -8.13 -16.33
C ARG A 311 -16.13 -9.19 -16.68
N PHE A 312 -16.06 -9.76 -17.87
CA PHE A 312 -16.96 -10.85 -18.29
C PHE A 312 -16.79 -12.08 -17.40
N ALA A 313 -15.56 -12.48 -17.10
CA ALA A 313 -15.27 -13.62 -16.24
C ALA A 313 -15.84 -13.43 -14.83
N VAL A 314 -15.63 -12.27 -14.20
CA VAL A 314 -16.22 -11.96 -12.88
C VAL A 314 -17.75 -11.97 -12.94
N THR A 315 -18.34 -11.38 -13.97
CA THR A 315 -19.79 -11.37 -14.15
C THR A 315 -20.35 -12.77 -14.38
N ALA A 316 -19.68 -13.59 -15.19
CA ALA A 316 -20.09 -14.96 -15.46
C ALA A 316 -20.01 -15.85 -14.21
N LEU A 317 -18.92 -15.75 -13.44
CA LEU A 317 -18.79 -16.43 -12.16
C LEU A 317 -19.94 -16.06 -11.22
N SER A 318 -20.29 -14.79 -11.17
CA SER A 318 -21.34 -14.30 -10.30
C SER A 318 -22.75 -14.71 -10.74
N GLN A 319 -23.01 -14.86 -12.04
CA GLN A 319 -24.33 -15.25 -12.56
C GLN A 319 -24.69 -16.72 -12.27
N HIS A 320 -23.71 -17.61 -12.13
CA HIS A 320 -23.96 -19.02 -11.89
C HIS A 320 -24.44 -19.36 -10.47
N GLN A 321 -24.33 -18.43 -9.52
CA GLN A 321 -24.53 -18.77 -8.12
C GLN A 321 -25.84 -18.24 -7.54
N HIS A 322 -25.93 -16.97 -7.34
CA HIS A 322 -27.13 -16.33 -6.80
C HIS A 322 -27.16 -14.87 -7.24
N PRO A 323 -28.29 -14.34 -7.74
CA PRO A 323 -28.37 -12.96 -8.24
C PRO A 323 -27.91 -11.90 -7.23
N LEU A 324 -28.18 -12.13 -5.94
CA LEU A 324 -27.77 -11.24 -4.87
C LEU A 324 -26.25 -11.30 -4.63
N GLY A 325 -25.66 -12.50 -4.62
CA GLY A 325 -24.21 -12.66 -4.53
C GLY A 325 -23.46 -12.02 -5.71
N ALA A 326 -24.02 -12.19 -6.91
CA ALA A 326 -23.55 -11.53 -8.11
C ALA A 326 -23.52 -10.01 -7.97
N ARG A 327 -24.60 -9.43 -7.47
CA ARG A 327 -24.72 -7.98 -7.29
C ARG A 327 -23.73 -7.45 -6.24
N TYR A 328 -23.60 -8.16 -5.12
CA TYR A 328 -22.64 -7.85 -4.07
C TYR A 328 -21.20 -7.81 -4.60
N MET A 329 -20.77 -8.87 -5.30
CA MET A 329 -19.43 -8.92 -5.91
C MET A 329 -19.22 -7.81 -6.95
N ASN A 330 -20.21 -7.59 -7.83
CA ASN A 330 -20.13 -6.54 -8.83
C ASN A 330 -20.00 -5.13 -8.20
N ASN A 331 -20.71 -4.84 -7.12
CA ASN A 331 -20.60 -3.56 -6.42
C ASN A 331 -19.22 -3.37 -5.80
N TYR A 332 -18.65 -4.41 -5.22
CA TYR A 332 -17.30 -4.38 -4.68
C TYR A 332 -16.25 -4.12 -5.78
N PHE A 333 -16.26 -4.90 -6.86
CA PHE A 333 -15.31 -4.73 -7.96
C PHE A 333 -15.47 -3.42 -8.72
N ALA A 334 -16.70 -2.95 -8.89
CA ALA A 334 -16.95 -1.65 -9.50
C ALA A 334 -16.38 -0.50 -8.67
N LEU A 335 -16.44 -0.62 -7.34
CA LEU A 335 -15.85 0.37 -6.45
C LEU A 335 -14.32 0.36 -6.56
N LEU A 336 -13.67 -0.80 -6.51
CA LEU A 336 -12.22 -0.92 -6.73
C LEU A 336 -11.82 -0.33 -8.08
N ALA A 337 -12.49 -0.74 -9.14
CA ALA A 337 -12.19 -0.28 -10.49
C ALA A 337 -12.33 1.24 -10.63
N ARG A 338 -13.36 1.84 -10.02
CA ARG A 338 -13.54 3.28 -10.00
C ARG A 338 -12.38 3.98 -9.31
N GLU A 339 -11.99 3.52 -8.13
CA GLU A 339 -10.93 4.17 -7.34
C GLU A 339 -9.56 4.07 -8.02
N PHE A 340 -9.29 2.96 -8.72
CA PHE A 340 -8.05 2.80 -9.47
C PHE A 340 -8.06 3.48 -10.85
N SER A 341 -9.22 3.86 -11.37
CA SER A 341 -9.33 4.45 -12.72
C SER A 341 -9.86 5.87 -12.75
N LYS A 342 -10.22 6.47 -11.60
CA LYS A 342 -10.65 7.87 -11.58
C LYS A 342 -9.52 8.83 -11.94
N PRO A 343 -9.78 9.88 -12.73
CA PRO A 343 -8.85 11.00 -12.87
C PRO A 343 -8.66 11.67 -11.51
N VAL A 344 -7.45 12.13 -11.21
CA VAL A 344 -7.14 12.83 -9.96
C VAL A 344 -6.43 14.14 -10.27
N SER A 345 -6.75 15.17 -9.50
CA SER A 345 -6.12 16.49 -9.57
C SER A 345 -5.13 16.70 -8.41
N HIS A 346 -5.32 15.99 -7.32
CA HIS A 346 -4.49 16.10 -6.14
C HIS A 346 -4.18 14.72 -5.54
N HIS A 347 -2.96 14.55 -5.01
CA HIS A 347 -2.49 13.24 -4.52
C HIS A 347 -3.33 12.62 -3.40
N TYR A 348 -4.07 13.43 -2.62
CA TYR A 348 -4.99 12.90 -1.60
C TYR A 348 -6.14 12.09 -2.17
N GLU A 349 -6.51 12.33 -3.42
CA GLU A 349 -7.56 11.56 -4.09
C GLU A 349 -7.14 10.11 -4.35
N TYR A 350 -5.83 9.80 -4.27
CA TYR A 350 -5.30 8.44 -4.31
C TYR A 350 -5.42 7.69 -2.98
N LEU A 351 -5.79 8.36 -1.88
CA LEU A 351 -5.77 7.77 -0.55
C LEU A 351 -6.47 6.41 -0.50
N LEU A 352 -7.68 6.34 -1.05
CA LEU A 352 -8.46 5.10 -1.02
C LEU A 352 -7.82 3.99 -1.85
N SER A 353 -7.44 4.25 -3.10
CA SER A 353 -6.81 3.23 -3.94
C SER A 353 -5.46 2.77 -3.38
N ALA A 354 -4.69 3.68 -2.77
CA ALA A 354 -3.43 3.36 -2.09
C ALA A 354 -3.65 2.44 -0.88
N LEU A 355 -4.64 2.75 -0.02
CA LEU A 355 -4.98 1.91 1.13
C LEU A 355 -5.51 0.54 0.72
N LEU A 356 -6.32 0.49 -0.34
CA LEU A 356 -6.81 -0.78 -0.89
C LEU A 356 -5.65 -1.63 -1.44
N SER A 357 -4.65 -1.01 -2.06
CA SER A 357 -3.44 -1.72 -2.50
C SER A 357 -2.63 -2.28 -1.34
N GLU A 358 -2.44 -1.51 -0.27
CA GLU A 358 -1.79 -2.02 0.95
C GLU A 358 -2.53 -3.24 1.47
N ASN A 359 -3.84 -3.14 1.64
CA ASN A 359 -4.64 -4.27 2.10
C ASN A 359 -4.54 -5.50 1.17
N ILE A 360 -4.51 -5.31 -0.17
CA ILE A 360 -4.33 -6.42 -1.12
C ILE A 360 -2.96 -7.07 -0.97
N PHE A 361 -1.90 -6.28 -0.78
CA PHE A 361 -0.54 -6.80 -0.64
C PHE A 361 -0.24 -7.38 0.75
N ASP A 362 -0.94 -6.92 1.79
CA ASP A 362 -0.78 -7.37 3.18
C ASP A 362 -1.65 -8.57 3.54
N LEU A 363 -2.40 -9.11 2.57
CA LEU A 363 -3.16 -10.34 2.79
C LEU A 363 -2.19 -11.48 3.09
N GLU A 364 -2.06 -11.83 4.36
CA GLU A 364 -1.42 -13.05 4.81
C GLU A 364 -2.37 -14.23 4.63
N ASP A 365 -2.44 -14.78 3.43
CA ASP A 365 -3.11 -16.05 3.20
C ASP A 365 -2.07 -17.18 3.24
N PRO A 366 -2.32 -18.28 3.96
CA PRO A 366 -1.44 -19.45 3.95
C PRO A 366 -1.38 -20.13 2.57
N ASN A 367 -2.27 -19.78 1.65
CA ASN A 367 -2.24 -20.28 0.29
C ASN A 367 -1.32 -19.40 -0.59
N PRO A 368 -0.19 -19.94 -1.08
CA PRO A 368 0.75 -19.19 -1.92
C PRO A 368 0.14 -18.67 -3.24
N ASP A 369 -1.01 -19.21 -3.67
CA ASP A 369 -1.73 -18.74 -4.86
C ASP A 369 -2.29 -17.32 -4.68
N PHE A 370 -2.32 -16.80 -3.45
CA PHE A 370 -2.79 -15.45 -3.12
C PHE A 370 -1.69 -14.52 -2.62
N ASP A 371 -0.41 -14.90 -2.72
CA ASP A 371 0.69 -13.96 -2.51
C ASP A 371 0.87 -13.10 -3.76
N TYR A 372 0.09 -12.03 -3.82
CA TYR A 372 0.11 -11.11 -4.97
C TYR A 372 1.47 -10.47 -5.13
N GLU A 373 2.07 -10.66 -6.29
CA GLU A 373 3.36 -10.09 -6.69
C GLU A 373 3.21 -8.70 -7.30
N CYS A 374 2.05 -8.44 -7.93
CA CYS A 374 1.71 -7.15 -8.52
C CYS A 374 0.20 -6.90 -8.58
N ILE A 375 -0.16 -5.63 -8.69
CA ILE A 375 -1.52 -5.17 -9.04
C ILE A 375 -1.48 -4.67 -10.47
N VAL A 376 -2.46 -5.10 -11.29
CA VAL A 376 -2.62 -4.69 -12.69
C VAL A 376 -3.87 -3.85 -12.83
N TYR A 377 -3.76 -2.66 -13.39
CA TYR A 377 -4.89 -1.75 -13.56
C TYR A 377 -4.81 -0.95 -14.86
N PRO A 378 -5.96 -0.51 -15.43
CA PRO A 378 -5.98 0.27 -16.66
C PRO A 378 -5.30 1.62 -16.49
N SER A 379 -4.53 2.06 -17.51
CA SER A 379 -3.91 3.37 -17.52
C SER A 379 -4.94 4.48 -17.75
N VAL A 380 -5.11 5.35 -16.76
CA VAL A 380 -6.02 6.50 -16.84
C VAL A 380 -5.46 7.55 -17.81
N GLY A 381 -4.16 7.80 -17.74
CA GLY A 381 -3.48 8.75 -18.62
C GLY A 381 -3.62 8.39 -20.10
N ASN A 382 -3.70 7.10 -20.43
CA ASN A 382 -3.89 6.60 -21.79
C ASN A 382 -5.36 6.20 -22.09
N ARG A 383 -6.33 6.79 -21.40
CA ARG A 383 -7.75 6.52 -21.60
C ARG A 383 -8.09 5.01 -21.62
N PHE A 384 -7.48 4.28 -20.66
CA PHE A 384 -7.66 2.85 -20.42
C PHE A 384 -7.18 1.90 -21.53
N LYS A 385 -6.49 2.38 -22.57
CA LYS A 385 -6.04 1.55 -23.69
C LYS A 385 -4.89 0.59 -23.35
N THR A 386 -4.11 0.94 -22.34
CA THR A 386 -2.96 0.15 -21.86
C THR A 386 -3.10 -0.10 -20.36
N ARG A 387 -2.21 -0.94 -19.83
CA ARG A 387 -2.19 -1.29 -18.41
C ARG A 387 -0.98 -0.68 -17.72
N ASN A 388 -1.15 -0.50 -16.41
CA ASN A 388 -0.09 -0.21 -15.45
C ASN A 388 0.08 -1.40 -14.52
N LEU A 389 1.31 -1.64 -14.11
CA LEU A 389 1.68 -2.64 -13.13
C LEU A 389 2.28 -1.92 -11.91
N ALA A 390 1.78 -2.26 -10.73
CA ALA A 390 2.40 -1.89 -9.47
C ALA A 390 2.99 -3.16 -8.84
N VAL A 391 4.32 -3.25 -8.80
CA VAL A 391 5.07 -4.47 -8.44
C VAL A 391 5.69 -4.33 -7.06
N LYS A 392 5.57 -5.36 -6.21
CA LYS A 392 6.23 -5.41 -4.89
C LYS A 392 7.75 -5.23 -5.02
N PRO A 393 8.43 -4.50 -4.10
CA PRO A 393 9.89 -4.31 -4.15
C PRO A 393 10.69 -5.60 -4.22
N ALA A 394 10.35 -6.58 -3.40
CA ALA A 394 11.05 -7.87 -3.39
C ALA A 394 10.95 -8.61 -4.74
N ILE A 395 9.81 -8.50 -5.42
CA ILE A 395 9.60 -9.06 -6.74
C ILE A 395 10.34 -8.24 -7.80
N ALA A 396 10.30 -6.91 -7.70
CA ALA A 396 11.03 -6.02 -8.60
C ALA A 396 12.54 -6.32 -8.58
N ASP A 397 13.13 -6.47 -7.41
CA ASP A 397 14.56 -6.75 -7.24
C ASP A 397 14.97 -8.14 -7.75
N LYS A 398 14.13 -9.13 -7.46
CA LYS A 398 14.42 -10.53 -7.79
C LYS A 398 14.15 -10.86 -9.25
N GLU A 399 13.00 -10.42 -9.76
CA GLU A 399 12.43 -10.93 -11.00
C GLU A 399 12.57 -9.98 -12.20
N PHE A 400 12.82 -8.69 -11.96
CA PHE A 400 12.97 -7.70 -13.02
C PHE A 400 14.41 -7.23 -13.18
N GLN A 401 14.75 -6.76 -14.38
CA GLN A 401 16.04 -6.13 -14.68
C GLN A 401 15.84 -4.92 -15.58
N LEU A 402 16.62 -3.88 -15.34
CA LEU A 402 16.77 -2.77 -16.26
C LEU A 402 17.63 -3.22 -17.45
N VAL A 403 17.10 -3.15 -18.67
CA VAL A 403 17.79 -3.58 -19.89
C VAL A 403 18.19 -2.42 -20.80
N GLY A 404 17.82 -1.21 -20.44
CA GLY A 404 18.15 -0.02 -21.18
C GLY A 404 17.52 1.23 -20.58
N ALA A 405 17.87 2.36 -21.13
CA ALA A 405 17.27 3.64 -20.77
C ALA A 405 17.19 4.56 -22.00
N ILE A 406 16.17 5.42 -21.99
CA ILE A 406 15.99 6.51 -22.96
C ILE A 406 15.99 7.81 -22.16
N GLU A 407 16.78 8.80 -22.59
CA GLU A 407 16.78 10.13 -21.97
C GLU A 407 16.48 11.17 -23.04
N PHE A 408 15.61 12.11 -22.72
CA PHE A 408 15.26 13.21 -23.60
C PHE A 408 14.72 14.42 -22.82
N ARG A 409 14.74 15.58 -23.45
CA ARG A 409 14.08 16.77 -22.91
C ARG A 409 12.70 16.93 -23.54
N VAL A 410 11.69 17.13 -22.72
CA VAL A 410 10.34 17.44 -23.17
C VAL A 410 10.31 18.92 -23.60
N GLU A 411 10.13 19.18 -24.88
CA GLU A 411 9.99 20.52 -25.42
C GLU A 411 8.55 21.01 -25.34
N GLN A 412 7.62 20.13 -25.73
CA GLN A 412 6.18 20.38 -25.62
C GLN A 412 5.43 19.07 -25.29
N GLY A 413 4.57 19.11 -24.29
CA GLY A 413 3.69 18.01 -23.94
C GLY A 413 2.41 18.02 -24.77
N LEU A 414 2.14 16.91 -25.47
CA LEU A 414 0.95 16.67 -26.28
C LEU A 414 0.09 15.55 -25.67
N TYR A 415 0.01 15.52 -24.33
CA TYR A 415 -0.50 14.39 -23.56
C TYR A 415 -1.98 14.07 -23.80
N ASP A 416 -2.76 15.00 -24.30
CA ASP A 416 -4.18 14.78 -24.63
C ASP A 416 -4.38 14.18 -26.02
N ARG A 417 -3.31 14.11 -26.85
CA ARG A 417 -3.36 13.45 -28.16
C ARG A 417 -3.41 11.93 -28.02
N GLU A 418 -4.05 11.28 -29.00
CA GLU A 418 -3.97 9.85 -29.14
C GLU A 418 -2.56 9.43 -29.54
N PRO A 419 -1.98 8.35 -28.91
CA PRO A 419 -0.72 7.80 -29.35
C PRO A 419 -0.80 7.31 -30.80
N LEU A 420 0.24 7.54 -31.56
CA LEU A 420 0.36 6.93 -32.87
C LEU A 420 0.66 5.44 -32.72
N LEU A 421 -0.13 4.59 -33.33
CA LEU A 421 0.10 3.15 -33.35
C LEU A 421 1.27 2.81 -34.28
N THR A 422 2.49 3.00 -33.80
CA THR A 422 3.72 2.75 -34.60
C THR A 422 4.19 1.30 -34.56
N GLY A 423 3.57 0.45 -33.73
CA GLY A 423 4.05 -0.92 -33.47
C GLY A 423 5.33 -0.98 -32.60
N ASN A 424 5.95 0.16 -32.29
CA ASN A 424 7.10 0.26 -31.40
C ASN A 424 6.69 0.89 -30.06
N PRO A 425 6.67 0.12 -28.94
CA PRO A 425 6.30 0.64 -27.62
C PRO A 425 7.24 1.74 -27.09
N ALA A 426 8.48 1.82 -27.61
CA ALA A 426 9.45 2.85 -27.26
C ALA A 426 9.26 4.15 -28.06
N SER A 427 8.34 4.22 -29.02
CA SER A 427 8.08 5.44 -29.78
C SER A 427 7.47 6.55 -28.92
N ILE A 428 7.80 7.79 -29.25
CA ILE A 428 7.30 8.98 -28.56
C ILE A 428 6.47 9.79 -29.55
N SER A 429 5.16 9.80 -29.34
CA SER A 429 4.22 10.54 -30.21
C SER A 429 3.39 11.58 -29.45
N VAL A 430 3.42 11.55 -28.12
CA VAL A 430 2.63 12.42 -27.25
C VAL A 430 3.46 13.54 -26.62
N ALA A 431 4.65 13.79 -27.14
CA ALA A 431 5.49 14.92 -26.79
C ALA A 431 6.40 15.29 -27.97
N THR A 432 6.72 16.59 -28.12
CA THR A 432 7.88 17.03 -28.90
C THR A 432 9.10 16.97 -27.99
N ILE A 433 10.18 16.40 -28.48
CA ILE A 433 11.37 16.13 -27.66
C ILE A 433 12.64 16.65 -28.30
N THR A 434 13.62 16.97 -27.46
CA THR A 434 15.00 17.32 -27.86
C THR A 434 16.01 16.56 -27.04
N SER A 435 17.28 16.60 -27.39
CA SER A 435 18.38 15.96 -26.65
C SER A 435 18.15 14.45 -26.42
N TYR A 436 17.57 13.77 -27.42
CA TYR A 436 17.28 12.32 -27.34
C TYR A 436 18.56 11.50 -27.36
N ARG A 437 18.65 10.56 -26.44
CA ARG A 437 19.62 9.45 -26.47
C ARG A 437 19.02 8.19 -25.91
N GLU A 438 19.51 7.05 -26.35
CA GLU A 438 19.09 5.73 -25.89
C GLU A 438 20.32 4.85 -25.67
N THR A 439 20.27 3.99 -24.67
CA THR A 439 21.28 2.98 -24.42
C THR A 439 20.64 1.66 -24.01
N ARG A 440 21.28 0.55 -24.41
CA ARG A 440 20.99 -0.80 -23.95
C ARG A 440 22.13 -1.33 -23.07
N ASN A 441 23.09 -0.48 -22.74
CA ASN A 441 24.25 -0.84 -21.95
C ASN A 441 24.00 -0.52 -20.48
N VAL A 442 23.52 -1.51 -19.73
CA VAL A 442 23.42 -1.47 -18.27
C VAL A 442 24.33 -2.55 -17.71
N ASN A 443 25.28 -2.18 -16.88
CA ASN A 443 26.22 -3.12 -16.32
C ASN A 443 25.60 -3.91 -15.12
N LYS A 444 26.35 -4.87 -14.59
CA LYS A 444 25.88 -5.72 -13.47
C LYS A 444 25.67 -4.94 -12.15
N SER A 445 26.31 -3.80 -11.97
CA SER A 445 26.11 -2.89 -10.84
C SER A 445 24.90 -1.95 -11.02
N GLY A 446 24.25 -2.03 -12.17
CA GLY A 446 23.10 -1.20 -12.51
C GLY A 446 23.47 0.18 -13.03
N ASP A 447 24.75 0.41 -13.42
CA ASP A 447 25.15 1.67 -14.03
C ASP A 447 24.72 1.71 -15.50
N ILE A 448 24.16 2.84 -15.88
CA ILE A 448 23.68 3.12 -17.23
C ILE A 448 24.83 3.79 -18.01
N LEU A 449 25.30 3.12 -19.03
CA LEU A 449 26.40 3.60 -19.88
C LEU A 449 25.83 4.30 -21.12
N TRP A 450 25.75 5.62 -21.04
CA TRP A 450 25.19 6.49 -22.08
C TRP A 450 26.07 6.63 -23.32
#